data_602e56254fdaeba8176301c8b698ae90
#
_entry.id   602e56254fdaeba8176301c8b698ae90
#
_cell.length_a   1.000
_cell.length_b   1.000
_cell.length_c   1.000
_cell.angle_alpha   90.00
_cell.angle_beta   90.00
_cell.angle_gamma   90.00
#
_symmetry.space_group_name_H-M   'P 1'
#
loop_
_entity.id
_entity.type
_entity.pdbx_description
1 polymer ?
#
loop_
_entity_poly.entity_id
_entity_poly.type
_entity_poly.pdbx_seq_one_letter_code
_entity_poly.pdbx_strand_id
1 'polypeptide(L)'
;MKNPALPAAVFLLAAIGLIAAMTYQGTDTPTQSAPPATETVGTELEQGTTSERPKVRKSGNPKYRQMVYLPGGRFTMGALDSKPDEFPPHEVELDGFWIDVHEVTNQQFAEFVKATGYVTTAERPPELRALQPGVDREAIKILPEMNKPGSICSYQPESRQELESDKGAYAWWQYVAGADWRHPEGPDSSIDNLMDHPVVHVSCLDAMEYCKWAGKDLPTEAQWEYAAKGGRKNQMYPWGSSRNPDGQWLHNIWQGEFPIKNTGADGFLHTSPVGSFPANDFGLFDVSGNVWEWCKDYYQPEYYSDSPRSNPAGPASSFDPMDPAVIKRVQRGGSFMCSEQYCIGYRTTARMKGEEDTGAFHTGFRCVINAAFEDDLTSDQPRATTSTHQTNTAKAE
;
A
#
# COMPACT_ATOMS: atom_id res chain seq x y z
N MET A 1 -24.95 19.37 -34.40
CA MET A 1 -23.54 19.76 -34.41
C MET A 1 -22.80 18.61 -33.79
N LYS A 2 -21.97 17.91 -34.54
CA LYS A 2 -21.22 16.73 -34.07
C LYS A 2 -20.02 17.22 -33.25
N ASN A 3 -19.91 16.84 -31.99
CA ASN A 3 -18.69 17.04 -31.22
C ASN A 3 -17.54 16.31 -31.91
N PRO A 4 -16.36 16.94 -32.08
CA PRO A 4 -15.20 16.22 -32.58
C PRO A 4 -14.74 15.24 -31.50
N ALA A 5 -14.70 13.96 -31.86
CA ALA A 5 -14.09 12.93 -31.03
C ALA A 5 -12.61 13.29 -30.82
N LEU A 6 -12.18 13.41 -29.57
CA LEU A 6 -10.76 13.47 -29.22
C LEU A 6 -10.08 12.20 -29.74
N PRO A 7 -8.86 12.32 -30.28
CA PRO A 7 -8.17 11.16 -30.84
C PRO A 7 -7.81 10.16 -29.74
N ALA A 8 -8.13 8.89 -29.96
CA ALA A 8 -7.93 7.75 -29.08
C ALA A 8 -6.44 7.46 -28.66
N ALA A 9 -5.50 8.27 -29.11
CA ALA A 9 -4.08 8.18 -28.74
C ALA A 9 -3.75 8.63 -27.32
N VAL A 10 -4.75 9.15 -26.55
CA VAL A 10 -4.54 9.72 -25.22
C VAL A 10 -4.58 8.69 -24.10
N PHE A 11 -5.14 7.48 -24.33
CA PHE A 11 -5.53 6.59 -23.22
C PHE A 11 -4.43 5.66 -22.67
N LEU A 12 -3.43 5.30 -23.44
CA LEU A 12 -2.32 4.50 -22.88
C LEU A 12 -1.19 5.37 -22.31
N LEU A 13 -1.16 6.65 -22.69
CA LEU A 13 -0.38 7.68 -22.01
C LEU A 13 -0.98 8.00 -20.63
N ALA A 14 -2.23 7.64 -20.34
CA ALA A 14 -2.86 7.89 -19.05
C ALA A 14 -2.28 7.03 -17.91
N ALA A 15 -1.85 5.79 -18.17
CA ALA A 15 -1.18 4.99 -17.15
C ALA A 15 0.16 5.62 -16.69
N ILE A 16 0.88 6.23 -17.62
CA ILE A 16 2.07 7.03 -17.32
C ILE A 16 1.67 8.46 -16.92
N GLY A 17 0.60 9.04 -17.51
CA GLY A 17 0.14 10.41 -17.30
C GLY A 17 -0.53 10.67 -15.95
N LEU A 18 -1.11 9.66 -15.32
CA LEU A 18 -1.77 9.83 -14.01
C LEU A 18 -0.79 9.99 -12.85
N ILE A 19 0.41 9.47 -12.98
CA ILE A 19 1.50 9.79 -12.06
C ILE A 19 1.90 11.27 -12.20
N ALA A 20 1.71 11.85 -13.38
CA ALA A 20 2.06 13.24 -13.71
C ALA A 20 1.02 14.29 -13.26
N ALA A 21 -0.27 13.94 -13.21
CA ALA A 21 -1.33 14.87 -12.80
C ALA A 21 -1.31 15.23 -11.30
N MET A 22 -0.37 14.70 -10.54
CA MET A 22 -0.14 15.07 -9.14
C MET A 22 0.86 16.22 -8.96
N THR A 23 1.28 16.89 -10.03
CA THR A 23 2.00 18.16 -9.87
C THR A 23 1.01 19.19 -9.35
N TYR A 24 1.05 19.43 -8.06
CA TYR A 24 0.44 20.56 -7.40
C TYR A 24 1.00 21.82 -8.06
N GLN A 25 0.21 22.51 -8.87
CA GLN A 25 0.48 23.89 -9.24
C GLN A 25 0.24 24.73 -7.99
N GLY A 26 1.30 24.97 -7.25
CA GLY A 26 1.31 26.00 -6.23
C GLY A 26 1.05 27.34 -6.90
N THR A 27 -0.19 27.83 -6.79
CA THR A 27 -0.48 29.23 -7.08
C THR A 27 0.18 30.06 -5.99
N ASP A 28 1.14 30.86 -6.37
CA ASP A 28 1.69 31.92 -5.54
C ASP A 28 0.54 32.79 -5.00
N THR A 29 0.23 32.64 -3.75
CA THR A 29 -0.63 33.57 -3.02
C THR A 29 0.28 34.53 -2.25
N PRO A 30 0.11 35.86 -2.40
CA PRO A 30 0.97 36.81 -1.72
C PRO A 30 0.78 36.74 -0.21
N THR A 31 1.91 36.76 0.49
CA THR A 31 2.01 36.87 1.95
C THR A 31 1.13 37.96 2.53
N GLN A 32 0.03 37.59 3.14
CA GLN A 32 -0.66 38.46 4.09
C GLN A 32 -0.06 38.26 5.48
N SER A 33 0.39 39.36 6.04
CA SER A 33 0.88 39.48 7.41
C SER A 33 -0.15 39.03 8.43
N ALA A 34 0.27 38.19 9.38
CA ALA A 34 -0.54 37.73 10.50
C ALA A 34 -1.01 38.91 11.37
N PRO A 35 -2.26 38.91 11.84
CA PRO A 35 -2.72 39.80 12.90
C PRO A 35 -2.21 39.36 14.27
N PRO A 36 -2.10 40.28 15.24
CA PRO A 36 -1.48 40.00 16.54
C PRO A 36 -2.37 39.10 17.42
N ALA A 37 -1.70 38.30 18.21
CA ALA A 37 -2.28 37.37 19.17
C ALA A 37 -3.23 38.07 20.15
N THR A 38 -4.45 37.59 20.25
CA THR A 38 -5.39 37.93 21.33
C THR A 38 -5.45 36.77 22.33
N GLU A 39 -5.50 37.16 23.59
CA GLU A 39 -5.36 36.36 24.79
C GLU A 39 -6.34 35.19 24.94
N THR A 40 -5.79 34.17 25.53
CA THR A 40 -6.33 32.96 26.16
C THR A 40 -7.69 33.11 26.84
N VAL A 41 -8.66 32.31 26.38
CA VAL A 41 -9.72 31.78 27.27
C VAL A 41 -9.41 30.30 27.44
N GLY A 42 -9.02 29.93 28.66
CA GLY A 42 -8.80 28.53 29.03
C GLY A 42 -10.12 27.74 28.96
N THR A 43 -10.13 26.75 28.08
CA THR A 43 -11.05 25.62 28.14
C THR A 43 -10.27 24.43 28.69
N GLU A 44 -10.70 23.95 29.85
CA GLU A 44 -10.23 22.70 30.45
C GLU A 44 -10.32 21.58 29.42
N LEU A 45 -9.16 21.06 29.06
CA LEU A 45 -9.06 19.79 28.34
C LEU A 45 -9.56 18.70 29.28
N GLU A 46 -10.77 18.18 29.01
CA GLU A 46 -11.20 16.91 29.58
C GLU A 46 -10.08 15.88 29.38
N GLN A 47 -9.52 15.42 30.47
CA GLN A 47 -8.64 14.29 30.52
C GLN A 47 -9.44 13.05 30.13
N GLY A 48 -9.51 12.80 28.81
CA GLY A 48 -10.10 11.59 28.25
C GLY A 48 -9.36 10.38 28.83
N THR A 49 -10.14 9.48 29.41
CA THR A 49 -9.75 8.13 29.85
C THR A 49 -8.68 7.55 28.94
N THR A 50 -7.53 7.18 29.51
CA THR A 50 -6.47 6.44 28.84
C THR A 50 -7.03 5.11 28.36
N SER A 51 -7.55 5.09 27.12
CA SER A 51 -7.85 3.83 26.43
C SER A 51 -6.52 3.09 26.29
N GLU A 52 -6.35 1.98 27.01
CA GLU A 52 -5.18 1.12 26.83
C GLU A 52 -5.01 0.81 25.34
N ARG A 53 -3.80 0.98 24.83
CA ARG A 53 -3.49 0.60 23.44
C ARG A 53 -3.77 -0.89 23.24
N PRO A 54 -4.33 -1.28 22.09
CA PRO A 54 -4.58 -2.70 21.80
C PRO A 54 -3.30 -3.50 21.94
N LYS A 55 -3.34 -4.62 22.69
CA LYS A 55 -2.17 -5.48 22.89
C LYS A 55 -1.97 -6.35 21.66
N VAL A 56 -0.87 -6.11 20.95
CA VAL A 56 -0.40 -6.94 19.85
C VAL A 56 0.00 -8.32 20.37
N ARG A 57 -0.34 -9.38 19.64
CA ARG A 57 0.00 -10.76 19.99
C ARG A 57 0.79 -11.41 18.87
N LYS A 58 1.69 -12.33 19.24
CA LYS A 58 2.44 -13.19 18.31
C LYS A 58 2.06 -14.63 18.60
N SER A 59 2.06 -15.50 17.60
CA SER A 59 1.83 -16.92 17.74
C SER A 59 3.10 -17.73 17.45
N GLY A 60 3.25 -18.87 18.14
CA GLY A 60 4.26 -19.86 17.80
C GLY A 60 3.88 -20.73 16.60
N ASN A 61 2.65 -20.66 16.12
CA ASN A 61 2.15 -21.45 14.99
C ASN A 61 2.85 -20.99 13.67
N PRO A 62 3.47 -21.92 12.93
CA PRO A 62 4.15 -21.62 11.66
C PRO A 62 3.28 -20.88 10.63
N LYS A 63 1.96 -21.08 10.65
CA LYS A 63 0.99 -20.38 9.79
C LYS A 63 1.06 -18.86 9.94
N TYR A 64 1.36 -18.36 11.15
CA TYR A 64 1.42 -16.93 11.46
C TYR A 64 2.87 -16.42 11.59
N ARG A 65 3.82 -17.15 11.02
CA ARG A 65 5.22 -16.73 11.04
C ARG A 65 5.38 -15.38 10.35
N GLN A 66 6.13 -14.48 10.98
CA GLN A 66 6.32 -13.09 10.53
C GLN A 66 5.02 -12.27 10.47
N MET A 67 4.00 -12.66 11.24
CA MET A 67 2.76 -11.91 11.39
C MET A 67 2.56 -11.47 12.84
N VAL A 68 1.75 -10.45 13.03
CA VAL A 68 1.22 -10.02 14.33
C VAL A 68 -0.29 -10.02 14.28
N TYR A 69 -0.92 -10.39 15.40
CA TYR A 69 -2.37 -10.28 15.56
C TYR A 69 -2.73 -8.91 16.10
N LEU A 70 -3.56 -8.20 15.37
CA LEU A 70 -4.20 -6.97 15.79
C LEU A 70 -5.63 -7.28 16.23
N PRO A 71 -6.03 -6.89 17.46
CA PRO A 71 -7.34 -7.30 17.99
C PRO A 71 -8.52 -6.57 17.35
N GLY A 72 -8.26 -5.67 16.39
CA GLY A 72 -9.28 -4.82 15.81
C GLY A 72 -9.72 -3.71 16.77
N GLY A 73 -10.92 -3.18 16.55
CA GLY A 73 -11.50 -2.10 17.34
C GLY A 73 -11.84 -0.88 16.51
N ARG A 74 -12.15 0.22 17.18
CA ARG A 74 -12.60 1.46 16.55
C ARG A 74 -11.45 2.43 16.32
N PHE A 75 -11.45 3.06 15.16
CA PHE A 75 -10.52 4.13 14.83
C PHE A 75 -11.15 5.12 13.87
N THR A 76 -10.55 6.30 13.75
CA THR A 76 -10.92 7.29 12.72
C THR A 76 -10.08 7.04 11.49
N MET A 77 -10.71 6.68 10.36
CA MET A 77 -10.11 6.54 9.04
C MET A 77 -10.19 7.85 8.28
N GLY A 78 -9.12 8.20 7.54
CA GLY A 78 -9.03 9.46 6.82
C GLY A 78 -8.53 10.64 7.67
N ALA A 79 -8.56 11.84 7.10
CA ALA A 79 -8.12 13.07 7.76
C ALA A 79 -8.88 14.31 7.24
N LEU A 80 -8.88 15.42 8.04
CA LEU A 80 -9.50 16.70 7.67
C LEU A 80 -8.61 17.54 6.75
N ASP A 81 -7.33 17.69 7.13
CA ASP A 81 -6.38 18.57 6.44
C ASP A 81 -5.48 17.72 5.51
N SER A 82 -6.10 17.15 4.47
CA SER A 82 -5.44 16.20 3.57
C SER A 82 -5.99 16.31 2.14
N LYS A 83 -5.65 15.35 1.28
CA LYS A 83 -6.20 15.30 -0.07
C LYS A 83 -7.71 15.02 -0.06
N PRO A 84 -8.45 15.46 -1.09
CA PRO A 84 -9.91 15.28 -1.14
C PRO A 84 -10.37 13.82 -1.00
N ASP A 85 -9.60 12.87 -1.50
CA ASP A 85 -9.91 11.44 -1.44
C ASP A 85 -9.62 10.77 -0.08
N GLU A 86 -8.99 11.51 0.85
CA GLU A 86 -8.81 11.11 2.24
C GLU A 86 -9.93 11.65 3.17
N PHE A 87 -10.92 12.37 2.60
CA PHE A 87 -12.03 13.04 3.30
C PHE A 87 -13.39 12.36 2.96
N PRO A 88 -14.38 12.36 3.88
CA PRO A 88 -14.32 12.81 5.26
C PRO A 88 -13.65 11.80 6.19
N PRO A 89 -13.01 12.24 7.28
CA PRO A 89 -12.66 11.32 8.34
C PRO A 89 -13.92 10.71 8.95
N HIS A 90 -13.93 9.41 9.12
CA HIS A 90 -15.10 8.66 9.61
C HIS A 90 -14.69 7.54 10.56
N GLU A 91 -15.63 7.13 11.41
CA GLU A 91 -15.37 6.05 12.37
C GLU A 91 -15.53 4.69 11.70
N VAL A 92 -14.50 3.86 11.81
CA VAL A 92 -14.47 2.46 11.34
C VAL A 92 -14.24 1.53 12.52
N GLU A 93 -14.91 0.38 12.50
CA GLU A 93 -14.76 -0.71 13.46
C GLU A 93 -14.32 -1.99 12.71
N LEU A 94 -13.19 -2.55 13.13
CA LEU A 94 -12.62 -3.77 12.53
C LEU A 94 -12.65 -4.93 13.53
N ASP A 95 -12.92 -6.11 13.01
CA ASP A 95 -12.62 -7.36 13.72
C ASP A 95 -11.10 -7.57 13.81
N GLY A 96 -10.68 -8.51 14.69
CA GLY A 96 -9.27 -8.84 14.80
C GLY A 96 -8.75 -9.60 13.57
N PHE A 97 -7.50 -9.38 13.22
CA PHE A 97 -6.85 -9.99 12.07
C PHE A 97 -5.33 -10.12 12.27
N TRP A 98 -4.72 -10.99 11.53
CA TRP A 98 -3.28 -11.13 11.41
C TRP A 98 -2.77 -10.30 10.23
N ILE A 99 -1.61 -9.65 10.39
CA ILE A 99 -0.96 -8.90 9.32
C ILE A 99 0.54 -9.19 9.31
N ASP A 100 1.13 -9.28 8.12
CA ASP A 100 2.59 -9.40 7.96
C ASP A 100 3.29 -8.18 8.59
N VAL A 101 4.40 -8.45 9.31
CA VAL A 101 5.14 -7.39 10.02
C VAL A 101 5.88 -6.46 9.04
N HIS A 102 6.13 -6.87 7.82
CA HIS A 102 6.76 -6.12 6.74
C HIS A 102 6.17 -6.53 5.39
N GLU A 103 6.58 -5.87 4.31
CA GLU A 103 6.20 -6.22 2.94
C GLU A 103 6.71 -7.62 2.56
N VAL A 104 6.07 -8.25 1.57
CA VAL A 104 6.54 -9.51 0.99
C VAL A 104 7.89 -9.28 0.31
N THR A 105 8.90 -10.07 0.69
CA THR A 105 10.26 -9.95 0.16
C THR A 105 10.45 -10.66 -1.17
N ASN A 106 11.52 -10.30 -1.89
CA ASN A 106 11.95 -11.01 -3.10
C ASN A 106 12.17 -12.52 -2.83
N GLN A 107 12.74 -12.88 -1.68
CA GLN A 107 12.91 -14.28 -1.30
C GLN A 107 11.56 -15.00 -1.19
N GLN A 108 10.60 -14.43 -0.48
CA GLN A 108 9.28 -15.03 -0.31
C GLN A 108 8.54 -15.16 -1.64
N PHE A 109 8.64 -14.15 -2.49
CA PHE A 109 8.03 -14.19 -3.82
C PHE A 109 8.70 -15.21 -4.75
N ALA A 110 10.02 -15.34 -4.66
CA ALA A 110 10.76 -16.38 -5.39
C ALA A 110 10.34 -17.80 -4.98
N GLU A 111 10.04 -18.02 -3.69
CA GLU A 111 9.50 -19.31 -3.20
C GLU A 111 8.14 -19.60 -3.82
N PHE A 112 7.26 -18.62 -3.92
CA PHE A 112 5.97 -18.74 -4.58
C PHE A 112 6.10 -19.09 -6.05
N VAL A 113 6.92 -18.34 -6.79
CA VAL A 113 7.15 -18.59 -8.24
C VAL A 113 7.78 -19.95 -8.46
N LYS A 114 8.74 -20.35 -7.64
CA LYS A 114 9.37 -21.69 -7.71
C LYS A 114 8.36 -22.81 -7.48
N ALA A 115 7.43 -22.62 -6.54
CA ALA A 115 6.44 -23.64 -6.18
C ALA A 115 5.31 -23.78 -7.20
N THR A 116 4.96 -22.69 -7.90
CA THR A 116 3.76 -22.63 -8.76
C THR A 116 4.07 -22.53 -10.25
N GLY A 117 5.27 -22.06 -10.62
CA GLY A 117 5.58 -21.67 -11.99
C GLY A 117 4.85 -20.41 -12.45
N TYR A 118 4.39 -19.58 -11.49
CA TYR A 118 3.64 -18.36 -11.81
C TYR A 118 4.46 -17.39 -12.66
N VAL A 119 3.82 -16.81 -13.65
CA VAL A 119 4.38 -15.78 -14.53
C VAL A 119 3.62 -14.48 -14.25
N THR A 120 4.35 -13.44 -13.81
CA THR A 120 3.75 -12.15 -13.43
C THR A 120 3.22 -11.36 -14.62
N THR A 121 2.43 -10.33 -14.36
CA THR A 121 1.95 -9.42 -15.41
C THR A 121 3.10 -8.73 -16.15
N ALA A 122 4.19 -8.37 -15.47
CA ALA A 122 5.37 -7.77 -16.09
C ALA A 122 6.14 -8.74 -17.01
N GLU A 123 6.05 -10.05 -16.76
CA GLU A 123 6.68 -11.09 -17.58
C GLU A 123 5.85 -11.50 -18.81
N ARG A 124 4.69 -10.88 -19.03
CA ARG A 124 3.77 -11.14 -20.16
C ARG A 124 3.57 -9.87 -20.99
N PRO A 125 3.29 -9.99 -22.30
CA PRO A 125 2.82 -8.85 -23.07
C PRO A 125 1.56 -8.24 -22.43
N PRO A 126 1.37 -6.91 -22.43
CA PRO A 126 0.19 -6.26 -21.88
C PRO A 126 -1.11 -6.78 -22.51
N GLU A 127 -2.07 -7.18 -21.71
CA GLU A 127 -3.34 -7.75 -22.16
C GLU A 127 -4.53 -6.80 -22.00
N LEU A 128 -4.33 -5.57 -21.49
CA LEU A 128 -5.40 -4.59 -21.23
C LEU A 128 -6.57 -5.18 -20.43
N ARG A 129 -6.28 -5.94 -19.37
CA ARG A 129 -7.30 -6.61 -18.55
C ARG A 129 -8.04 -5.66 -17.63
N ALA A 130 -7.36 -4.63 -17.14
CA ALA A 130 -7.91 -3.67 -16.18
C ALA A 130 -8.84 -2.62 -16.80
N LEU A 131 -9.50 -2.94 -17.90
CA LEU A 131 -10.46 -2.04 -18.52
C LEU A 131 -11.86 -2.23 -17.97
N GLN A 132 -12.57 -1.13 -17.75
CA GLN A 132 -13.97 -1.12 -17.34
C GLN A 132 -14.86 -1.87 -18.36
N PRO A 133 -15.94 -2.51 -17.91
CA PRO A 133 -16.91 -3.10 -18.83
C PRO A 133 -17.45 -2.06 -19.83
N GLY A 134 -17.48 -2.44 -21.12
CA GLY A 134 -17.99 -1.58 -22.19
C GLY A 134 -16.97 -0.66 -22.84
N VAL A 135 -15.74 -0.64 -22.38
CA VAL A 135 -14.65 0.07 -23.07
C VAL A 135 -14.29 -0.66 -24.37
N ASP A 136 -14.23 0.08 -25.47
CA ASP A 136 -13.79 -0.46 -26.77
C ASP A 136 -12.28 -0.71 -26.77
N ARG A 137 -11.90 -1.96 -26.59
CA ARG A 137 -10.49 -2.38 -26.55
C ARG A 137 -9.76 -2.20 -27.87
N GLU A 138 -10.46 -2.27 -29.00
CA GLU A 138 -9.86 -2.11 -30.32
C GLU A 138 -9.49 -0.65 -30.61
N ALA A 139 -10.13 0.30 -29.90
CA ALA A 139 -9.79 1.71 -29.98
C ALA A 139 -8.50 2.07 -29.24
N ILE A 140 -8.01 1.20 -28.34
CA ILE A 140 -6.81 1.45 -27.54
C ILE A 140 -5.57 1.00 -28.33
N LYS A 141 -4.67 1.94 -28.54
CA LYS A 141 -3.39 1.67 -29.21
C LYS A 141 -2.28 1.50 -28.19
N ILE A 142 -1.74 0.29 -28.12
CA ILE A 142 -0.51 0.03 -27.36
C ILE A 142 0.68 0.54 -28.20
N LEU A 143 1.56 1.33 -27.60
CA LEU A 143 2.78 1.77 -28.26
C LEU A 143 3.67 0.54 -28.55
N PRO A 144 4.36 0.48 -29.71
CA PRO A 144 5.16 -0.68 -30.10
C PRO A 144 6.19 -1.11 -29.06
N GLU A 145 6.80 -0.15 -28.35
CA GLU A 145 7.75 -0.37 -27.28
C GLU A 145 7.11 -1.03 -26.04
N MET A 146 5.84 -0.76 -25.79
CA MET A 146 5.07 -1.32 -24.67
C MET A 146 4.42 -2.67 -25.01
N ASN A 147 4.50 -3.12 -26.24
CA ASN A 147 3.94 -4.42 -26.66
C ASN A 147 4.88 -5.62 -26.37
N LYS A 148 5.80 -5.46 -25.45
CA LYS A 148 6.72 -6.50 -24.97
C LYS A 148 6.54 -6.64 -23.46
N PRO A 149 6.85 -7.82 -22.90
CA PRO A 149 6.98 -7.95 -21.46
C PRO A 149 7.87 -6.86 -20.89
N GLY A 150 7.46 -6.25 -19.77
CA GLY A 150 8.18 -5.17 -19.13
C GLY A 150 7.34 -4.46 -18.10
N SER A 151 7.89 -3.43 -17.49
CA SER A 151 7.23 -2.69 -16.43
C SER A 151 7.67 -1.23 -16.38
N ILE A 152 7.03 -0.45 -15.51
CA ILE A 152 7.30 0.97 -15.33
C ILE A 152 8.46 1.15 -14.36
N CYS A 153 9.54 1.77 -14.82
CA CYS A 153 10.70 2.15 -14.03
C CYS A 153 10.78 3.67 -13.89
N SER A 154 11.51 4.12 -12.89
CA SER A 154 11.90 5.53 -12.79
C SER A 154 13.28 5.73 -13.37
N TYR A 155 13.43 6.84 -14.02
CA TYR A 155 14.70 7.35 -14.52
C TYR A 155 15.00 8.69 -13.85
N GLN A 156 16.21 8.89 -13.40
CA GLN A 156 16.63 10.18 -12.84
C GLN A 156 17.07 11.11 -13.97
N PRO A 157 16.34 12.23 -14.25
CA PRO A 157 16.73 13.18 -15.29
C PRO A 157 18.08 13.82 -14.98
N GLU A 158 18.89 14.07 -16.00
CA GLU A 158 20.20 14.71 -15.84
C GLU A 158 20.09 16.20 -15.47
N SER A 159 18.97 16.83 -15.83
CA SER A 159 18.78 18.26 -15.63
C SER A 159 17.29 18.66 -15.52
N ARG A 160 17.05 19.84 -14.95
CA ARG A 160 15.73 20.49 -14.98
C ARG A 160 15.21 20.77 -16.39
N GLN A 161 16.09 20.98 -17.37
CA GLN A 161 15.69 21.22 -18.75
C GLN A 161 14.93 20.04 -19.37
N GLU A 162 15.26 18.81 -18.95
CA GLU A 162 14.50 17.63 -19.37
C GLU A 162 13.06 17.64 -18.85
N LEU A 163 12.84 18.15 -17.63
CA LEU A 163 11.50 18.30 -17.03
C LEU A 163 10.67 19.39 -17.69
N GLU A 164 11.32 20.42 -18.24
CA GLU A 164 10.68 21.54 -18.95
C GLU A 164 10.43 21.21 -20.43
N SER A 165 10.90 20.05 -20.89
CA SER A 165 10.66 19.58 -22.25
C SER A 165 9.21 19.13 -22.47
N ASP A 166 8.82 18.85 -23.71
CA ASP A 166 7.51 18.28 -24.06
C ASP A 166 7.20 16.96 -23.37
N LYS A 167 8.22 16.31 -22.77
CA LYS A 167 8.07 15.08 -21.98
C LYS A 167 7.43 15.33 -20.62
N GLY A 168 7.62 16.52 -20.01
CA GLY A 168 7.04 16.85 -18.70
C GLY A 168 7.34 15.78 -17.64
N ALA A 169 6.30 15.32 -16.95
CA ALA A 169 6.40 14.26 -15.96
C ALA A 169 6.86 12.90 -16.53
N TYR A 170 6.76 12.69 -17.83
CA TYR A 170 7.29 11.49 -18.48
C TYR A 170 8.82 11.47 -18.55
N ALA A 171 9.50 12.57 -18.23
CA ALA A 171 10.95 12.62 -18.25
C ALA A 171 11.60 11.65 -17.26
N TRP A 172 10.89 11.27 -16.17
CA TRP A 172 11.41 10.33 -15.17
C TRP A 172 10.66 8.99 -15.09
N TRP A 173 9.57 8.81 -15.86
CA TRP A 173 8.87 7.54 -15.95
C TRP A 173 9.07 6.91 -17.31
N GLN A 174 9.47 5.65 -17.33
CA GLN A 174 9.72 4.91 -18.57
C GLN A 174 9.18 3.50 -18.47
N TYR A 175 8.58 3.01 -19.56
CA TYR A 175 8.33 1.58 -19.73
C TYR A 175 9.63 0.93 -20.17
N VAL A 176 10.11 -0.04 -19.40
CA VAL A 176 11.37 -0.76 -19.69
C VAL A 176 11.05 -2.20 -20.05
N ALA A 177 11.28 -2.57 -21.29
CA ALA A 177 11.11 -3.94 -21.74
C ALA A 177 12.08 -4.86 -20.99
N GLY A 178 11.56 -5.97 -20.43
CA GLY A 178 12.34 -6.90 -19.64
C GLY A 178 12.54 -6.49 -18.18
N ALA A 179 11.96 -5.36 -17.74
CA ALA A 179 11.85 -5.06 -16.31
C ALA A 179 10.74 -5.90 -15.68
N ASP A 180 11.06 -6.63 -14.62
CA ASP A 180 10.17 -7.46 -13.84
C ASP A 180 10.67 -7.59 -12.39
N TRP A 181 10.03 -8.42 -11.60
CA TRP A 181 10.42 -8.59 -10.20
C TRP A 181 11.83 -9.18 -9.99
N ARG A 182 12.42 -9.91 -10.99
CA ARG A 182 13.80 -10.40 -10.96
C ARG A 182 14.80 -9.39 -11.51
N HIS A 183 14.33 -8.50 -12.35
CA HIS A 183 15.11 -7.52 -13.10
C HIS A 183 14.53 -6.11 -12.89
N PRO A 184 14.66 -5.53 -11.65
CA PRO A 184 13.93 -4.33 -11.27
C PRO A 184 14.34 -3.05 -12.02
N GLU A 185 15.51 -3.02 -12.63
CA GLU A 185 15.98 -1.89 -13.46
C GLU A 185 16.09 -2.27 -14.96
N GLY A 186 15.49 -3.41 -15.35
CA GLY A 186 15.55 -3.95 -16.70
C GLY A 186 16.43 -5.19 -16.81
N PRO A 187 16.56 -5.78 -18.01
CA PRO A 187 17.07 -7.13 -18.23
C PRO A 187 18.52 -7.36 -17.75
N ASP A 188 19.31 -6.31 -17.60
CA ASP A 188 20.70 -6.38 -17.14
C ASP A 188 20.84 -6.28 -15.62
N SER A 189 19.74 -6.08 -14.89
CA SER A 189 19.68 -6.02 -13.41
C SER A 189 19.33 -7.37 -12.79
N SER A 190 19.58 -7.54 -11.48
CA SER A 190 19.31 -8.77 -10.73
C SER A 190 18.90 -8.46 -9.29
N ILE A 191 18.11 -9.34 -8.69
CA ILE A 191 17.77 -9.30 -7.26
C ILE A 191 18.68 -10.16 -6.38
N ASP A 192 19.76 -10.71 -6.89
CA ASP A 192 20.64 -11.64 -6.15
C ASP A 192 21.12 -11.10 -4.80
N ASN A 193 21.35 -9.79 -4.71
CA ASN A 193 21.74 -9.10 -3.46
C ASN A 193 20.57 -8.35 -2.80
N LEU A 194 19.31 -8.57 -3.23
CA LEU A 194 18.12 -7.87 -2.79
C LEU A 194 17.05 -8.84 -2.26
N MET A 195 17.45 -10.02 -1.79
CA MET A 195 16.48 -11.06 -1.40
C MET A 195 15.64 -10.70 -0.20
N ASP A 196 16.13 -9.83 0.68
CA ASP A 196 15.46 -9.28 1.86
C ASP A 196 14.79 -7.91 1.60
N HIS A 197 14.84 -7.40 0.37
CA HIS A 197 14.08 -6.22 -0.05
C HIS A 197 12.65 -6.59 -0.43
N PRO A 198 11.69 -5.64 -0.38
CA PRO A 198 10.34 -5.88 -0.86
C PRO A 198 10.35 -6.25 -2.34
N VAL A 199 9.48 -7.18 -2.72
CA VAL A 199 9.24 -7.47 -4.14
C VAL A 199 8.57 -6.27 -4.79
N VAL A 200 9.03 -5.90 -5.99
CA VAL A 200 8.48 -4.81 -6.80
C VAL A 200 8.08 -5.30 -8.20
N HIS A 201 7.52 -4.43 -9.04
CA HIS A 201 7.00 -4.80 -10.37
C HIS A 201 5.90 -5.87 -10.34
N VAL A 202 5.20 -5.96 -9.21
CA VAL A 202 4.04 -6.84 -9.04
C VAL A 202 2.76 -6.02 -9.13
N SER A 203 1.82 -6.51 -9.95
CA SER A 203 0.47 -5.93 -10.02
C SER A 203 -0.36 -6.37 -8.81
N CYS A 204 -1.54 -5.74 -8.65
CA CYS A 204 -2.50 -6.21 -7.64
C CYS A 204 -2.94 -7.65 -7.90
N LEU A 205 -3.08 -8.05 -9.16
CA LEU A 205 -3.43 -9.42 -9.54
C LEU A 205 -2.33 -10.41 -9.18
N ASP A 206 -1.04 -10.06 -9.38
CA ASP A 206 0.09 -10.90 -8.95
C ASP A 206 0.12 -11.06 -7.43
N ALA A 207 -0.10 -9.97 -6.70
CA ALA A 207 -0.17 -9.98 -5.24
C ALA A 207 -1.32 -10.85 -4.71
N MET A 208 -2.49 -10.82 -5.35
CA MET A 208 -3.64 -11.69 -5.01
C MET A 208 -3.32 -13.17 -5.24
N GLU A 209 -2.63 -13.53 -6.32
CA GLU A 209 -2.24 -14.92 -6.58
C GLU A 209 -1.18 -15.42 -5.57
N TYR A 210 -0.23 -14.55 -5.19
CA TYR A 210 0.67 -14.85 -4.07
C TYR A 210 -0.11 -15.11 -2.77
N CYS A 211 -1.01 -14.18 -2.39
CA CYS A 211 -1.82 -14.32 -1.18
C CYS A 211 -2.61 -15.62 -1.17
N LYS A 212 -3.25 -15.99 -2.26
CA LYS A 212 -4.01 -17.24 -2.42
C LYS A 212 -3.11 -18.47 -2.22
N TRP A 213 -1.92 -18.49 -2.82
CA TRP A 213 -0.96 -19.57 -2.63
C TRP A 213 -0.51 -19.67 -1.16
N ALA A 214 -0.25 -18.54 -0.51
CA ALA A 214 0.19 -18.46 0.87
C ALA A 214 -0.94 -18.76 1.90
N GLY A 215 -2.20 -18.92 1.46
CA GLY A 215 -3.36 -19.05 2.35
C GLY A 215 -3.67 -17.77 3.10
N LYS A 216 -3.38 -16.63 2.49
CA LYS A 216 -3.55 -15.25 3.00
C LYS A 216 -4.47 -14.44 2.08
N ASP A 217 -4.65 -13.15 2.36
CA ASP A 217 -5.36 -12.18 1.53
C ASP A 217 -4.60 -10.84 1.52
N LEU A 218 -4.91 -9.93 0.59
CA LEU A 218 -4.50 -8.54 0.70
C LEU A 218 -5.29 -7.85 1.81
N PRO A 219 -4.70 -6.89 2.54
CA PRO A 219 -5.45 -6.07 3.48
C PRO A 219 -6.53 -5.27 2.77
N THR A 220 -7.67 -5.05 3.45
CA THR A 220 -8.52 -3.94 3.06
C THR A 220 -7.81 -2.62 3.37
N GLU A 221 -8.20 -1.54 2.69
CA GLU A 221 -7.66 -0.22 2.95
C GLU A 221 -7.81 0.19 4.43
N ALA A 222 -8.95 -0.15 5.04
CA ALA A 222 -9.21 0.11 6.45
C ALA A 222 -8.30 -0.69 7.38
N GLN A 223 -8.05 -1.98 7.09
CA GLN A 223 -7.10 -2.80 7.84
C GLN A 223 -5.68 -2.24 7.75
N TRP A 224 -5.28 -1.82 6.55
CA TRP A 224 -3.98 -1.23 6.33
C TRP A 224 -3.79 0.06 7.14
N GLU A 225 -4.76 1.00 7.07
CA GLU A 225 -4.69 2.28 7.79
C GLU A 225 -4.72 2.09 9.31
N TYR A 226 -5.58 1.19 9.81
CA TYR A 226 -5.61 0.82 11.23
C TYR A 226 -4.24 0.32 11.71
N ALA A 227 -3.64 -0.59 10.93
CA ALA A 227 -2.33 -1.16 11.23
C ALA A 227 -1.21 -0.11 11.18
N ALA A 228 -1.20 0.75 10.16
CA ALA A 228 -0.20 1.80 9.99
C ALA A 228 -0.25 2.86 11.11
N LYS A 229 -1.44 3.21 11.60
CA LYS A 229 -1.62 4.15 12.72
C LYS A 229 -1.07 3.62 14.05
N GLY A 230 -0.88 2.32 14.21
CA GLY A 230 -0.29 1.74 15.43
C GLY A 230 -1.06 2.06 16.71
N GLY A 231 -2.38 2.28 16.63
CA GLY A 231 -3.23 2.67 17.77
C GLY A 231 -3.10 4.15 18.18
N ARG A 232 -2.38 4.96 17.42
CA ARG A 232 -2.24 6.41 17.65
C ARG A 232 -3.40 7.17 17.01
N LYS A 233 -3.89 8.20 17.70
CA LYS A 233 -4.95 9.07 17.18
C LYS A 233 -4.35 10.36 16.61
N ASN A 234 -4.90 10.83 15.49
CA ASN A 234 -4.59 12.13 14.89
C ASN A 234 -3.09 12.38 14.65
N GLN A 235 -2.35 11.34 14.27
CA GLN A 235 -0.93 11.44 13.94
C GLN A 235 -0.72 11.31 12.44
N MET A 236 0.15 12.16 11.90
CA MET A 236 0.46 12.17 10.47
C MET A 236 1.33 10.96 10.07
N TYR A 237 2.25 10.58 10.96
CA TYR A 237 3.19 9.48 10.74
C TYR A 237 2.99 8.36 11.78
N PRO A 238 3.46 7.14 11.50
CA PRO A 238 3.33 6.00 12.44
C PRO A 238 3.94 6.26 13.82
N TRP A 239 4.93 7.16 13.92
CA TRP A 239 5.63 7.53 15.16
C TRP A 239 5.17 8.84 15.78
N GLY A 240 4.40 9.66 15.08
CA GLY A 240 3.94 10.96 15.63
C GLY A 240 3.64 12.01 14.55
N SER A 241 3.77 13.28 14.93
CA SER A 241 3.43 14.41 14.06
C SER A 241 4.65 14.99 13.31
N SER A 242 5.88 14.74 13.77
CA SER A 242 7.10 15.20 13.12
C SER A 242 7.59 14.15 12.12
N ARG A 243 7.93 14.55 10.89
CA ARG A 243 8.48 13.65 9.89
C ARG A 243 9.84 13.10 10.32
N ASN A 244 10.72 13.97 10.77
CA ASN A 244 12.08 13.64 11.16
C ASN A 244 12.30 14.10 12.62
N PRO A 245 11.78 13.37 13.63
CA PRO A 245 12.00 13.72 15.02
C PRO A 245 13.50 13.66 15.34
N ASP A 246 14.00 14.68 16.03
CA ASP A 246 15.41 14.82 16.38
C ASP A 246 16.39 14.72 15.19
N GLY A 247 15.92 15.05 13.97
CA GLY A 247 16.69 14.97 12.73
C GLY A 247 16.91 13.54 12.20
N GLN A 248 16.26 12.53 12.78
CA GLN A 248 16.40 11.14 12.38
C GLN A 248 15.46 10.79 11.23
N TRP A 249 15.95 9.98 10.30
CA TRP A 249 15.12 9.34 9.27
C TRP A 249 14.52 8.06 9.85
N LEU A 250 13.20 7.96 9.84
CA LEU A 250 12.44 6.82 10.36
C LEU A 250 11.70 6.04 9.24
N HIS A 251 12.00 6.37 8.00
CA HIS A 251 11.41 5.76 6.80
C HIS A 251 12.30 5.95 5.58
N ASN A 252 12.19 5.07 4.61
CA ASN A 252 12.85 5.18 3.32
C ASN A 252 11.98 6.03 2.37
N ILE A 253 12.40 7.26 2.11
CA ILE A 253 11.76 8.20 1.20
C ILE A 253 12.79 8.98 0.38
N TRP A 254 12.37 9.76 -0.60
CA TRP A 254 13.26 10.63 -1.35
C TRP A 254 13.73 11.83 -0.53
N GLN A 255 15.04 12.12 -0.58
CA GLN A 255 15.64 13.29 0.04
C GLN A 255 16.43 14.10 -1.00
N GLY A 256 16.24 15.42 -0.96
CA GLY A 256 16.87 16.34 -1.89
C GLY A 256 15.90 16.85 -2.94
N GLU A 257 16.38 17.13 -4.12
CA GLU A 257 15.60 17.75 -5.20
C GLU A 257 14.94 16.68 -6.08
N PHE A 258 13.63 16.51 -5.94
CA PHE A 258 12.87 15.55 -6.74
C PHE A 258 12.57 16.10 -8.15
N PRO A 259 12.70 15.30 -9.22
CA PRO A 259 13.27 13.94 -9.32
C PRO A 259 14.76 13.96 -9.73
N ILE A 260 15.45 15.10 -9.58
CA ILE A 260 16.79 15.35 -10.12
C ILE A 260 17.88 14.67 -9.28
N LYS A 261 17.77 14.77 -7.95
CA LYS A 261 18.83 14.30 -7.06
C LYS A 261 18.28 13.77 -5.74
N ASN A 262 18.36 12.45 -5.57
CA ASN A 262 18.23 11.84 -4.26
C ASN A 262 19.59 11.87 -3.54
N THR A 263 19.64 12.38 -2.31
CA THR A 263 20.87 12.44 -1.52
C THR A 263 21.16 11.17 -0.75
N GLY A 264 20.18 10.28 -0.61
CA GLY A 264 20.31 9.05 0.19
C GLY A 264 20.60 9.31 1.66
N ALA A 265 20.08 10.42 2.22
CA ALA A 265 20.36 10.80 3.62
C ALA A 265 19.74 9.83 4.64
N ASP A 266 18.77 9.03 4.25
CA ASP A 266 18.19 7.93 5.04
C ASP A 266 19.00 6.62 4.92
N GLY A 267 20.01 6.58 4.06
CA GLY A 267 20.88 5.43 3.82
C GLY A 267 20.60 4.67 2.50
N PHE A 268 19.52 5.03 1.78
CA PHE A 268 19.07 4.31 0.60
C PHE A 268 18.74 5.26 -0.56
N LEU A 269 18.93 4.77 -1.79
CA LEU A 269 18.53 5.49 -3.02
C LEU A 269 17.28 4.86 -3.64
N HIS A 270 17.09 3.57 -3.44
CA HIS A 270 15.98 2.74 -3.91
C HIS A 270 15.33 2.04 -2.70
N THR A 271 14.76 0.86 -2.87
CA THR A 271 14.22 0.07 -1.74
C THR A 271 15.29 -0.21 -0.70
N SER A 272 14.88 -0.33 0.56
CA SER A 272 15.69 -0.85 1.65
C SER A 272 15.33 -2.29 1.98
N PRO A 273 16.22 -3.07 2.59
CA PRO A 273 15.85 -4.33 3.23
C PRO A 273 14.67 -4.10 4.19
N VAL A 274 13.68 -5.00 4.20
CA VAL A 274 12.51 -4.86 5.09
C VAL A 274 12.96 -4.80 6.55
N GLY A 275 12.32 -3.92 7.33
CA GLY A 275 12.67 -3.74 8.73
C GLY A 275 13.94 -2.92 8.98
N SER A 276 14.45 -2.18 7.99
CA SER A 276 15.60 -1.28 8.17
C SER A 276 15.31 -0.09 9.08
N PHE A 277 14.05 0.28 9.24
CA PHE A 277 13.59 1.38 10.09
C PHE A 277 12.78 0.88 11.28
N PRO A 278 12.62 1.71 12.33
CA PRO A 278 11.88 1.30 13.53
C PRO A 278 10.42 0.92 13.23
N ALA A 279 9.94 -0.16 13.85
CA ALA A 279 8.54 -0.56 13.78
C ALA A 279 7.63 0.47 14.49
N ASN A 280 6.38 0.55 14.04
CA ASN A 280 5.34 1.29 14.76
C ASN A 280 4.93 0.58 16.07
N ASP A 281 4.02 1.20 16.83
CA ASP A 281 3.58 0.65 18.13
C ASP A 281 2.85 -0.71 18.04
N PHE A 282 2.45 -1.13 16.84
CA PHE A 282 1.90 -2.48 16.59
C PHE A 282 2.97 -3.48 16.11
N GLY A 283 4.22 -3.07 16.03
CA GLY A 283 5.33 -3.92 15.61
C GLY A 283 5.42 -4.12 14.09
N LEU A 284 4.84 -3.21 13.31
CA LEU A 284 4.88 -3.22 11.86
C LEU A 284 5.97 -2.31 11.34
N PHE A 285 6.79 -2.82 10.43
CA PHE A 285 7.87 -2.11 9.76
C PHE A 285 7.38 -1.54 8.43
N ASP A 286 8.05 -0.52 7.94
CA ASP A 286 7.94 0.02 6.58
C ASP A 286 6.53 0.47 6.14
N VAL A 287 5.61 0.72 7.11
CA VAL A 287 4.27 1.27 6.84
C VAL A 287 4.31 2.77 6.46
N SER A 288 5.48 3.30 6.19
CA SER A 288 5.74 4.67 5.76
C SER A 288 7.00 4.66 4.90
N GLY A 289 6.89 4.89 3.60
CA GLY A 289 8.00 4.81 2.65
C GLY A 289 8.26 3.39 2.14
N ASN A 290 9.46 3.12 1.67
CA ASN A 290 9.95 1.91 1.02
C ASN A 290 9.19 1.62 -0.28
N VAL A 291 8.06 0.90 -0.25
CA VAL A 291 7.23 0.69 -1.44
C VAL A 291 5.75 0.98 -1.18
N TRP A 292 5.02 1.44 -2.19
CA TRP A 292 3.57 1.45 -2.16
C TRP A 292 3.04 0.04 -2.02
N GLU A 293 2.01 -0.14 -1.18
CA GLU A 293 1.44 -1.44 -0.89
C GLU A 293 0.03 -1.57 -1.43
N TRP A 294 -0.20 -2.62 -2.20
CA TRP A 294 -1.53 -2.95 -2.69
C TRP A 294 -2.50 -3.28 -1.56
N CYS A 295 -3.69 -2.66 -1.63
CA CYS A 295 -4.86 -3.04 -0.88
C CYS A 295 -5.87 -3.77 -1.80
N LYS A 296 -6.74 -4.55 -1.18
CA LYS A 296 -7.80 -5.31 -1.89
C LYS A 296 -8.85 -4.43 -2.52
N ASP A 297 -9.06 -3.24 -1.95
CA ASP A 297 -10.15 -2.33 -2.28
C ASP A 297 -10.03 -1.75 -3.68
N TYR A 298 -11.13 -1.69 -4.41
CA TYR A 298 -11.23 -0.83 -5.58
C TYR A 298 -11.08 0.64 -5.18
N TYR A 299 -10.50 1.44 -6.05
CA TYR A 299 -10.39 2.87 -5.80
C TYR A 299 -11.63 3.63 -6.23
N GLN A 300 -12.15 4.46 -5.34
CA GLN A 300 -13.10 5.56 -5.62
C GLN A 300 -12.74 6.74 -4.73
N PRO A 301 -12.62 7.98 -5.26
CA PRO A 301 -12.21 9.13 -4.47
C PRO A 301 -13.22 9.50 -3.37
N GLU A 302 -14.53 9.32 -3.62
CA GLU A 302 -15.60 9.71 -2.70
C GLU A 302 -16.08 8.59 -1.77
N TYR A 303 -15.43 7.41 -1.80
CA TYR A 303 -15.88 6.23 -1.06
C TYR A 303 -16.02 6.46 0.45
N TYR A 304 -15.20 7.31 1.05
CA TYR A 304 -15.23 7.56 2.48
C TYR A 304 -16.53 8.17 2.97
N SER A 305 -17.28 8.86 2.11
CA SER A 305 -18.62 9.41 2.42
C SER A 305 -19.67 8.32 2.59
N ASP A 306 -19.51 7.18 1.94
CA ASP A 306 -20.46 6.06 1.91
C ASP A 306 -19.90 4.79 2.57
N SER A 307 -18.69 4.87 3.15
CA SER A 307 -18.02 3.72 3.76
C SER A 307 -18.83 3.15 4.93
N PRO A 308 -19.11 1.83 4.93
CA PRO A 308 -19.76 1.20 6.07
C PRO A 308 -18.83 1.28 7.29
N ARG A 309 -19.46 1.45 8.49
CA ARG A 309 -18.71 1.53 9.73
C ARG A 309 -17.98 0.23 10.09
N SER A 310 -18.61 -0.92 9.86
CA SER A 310 -18.06 -2.23 10.27
C SER A 310 -17.38 -2.93 9.11
N ASN A 311 -16.09 -3.25 9.29
CA ASN A 311 -15.27 -4.02 8.35
C ASN A 311 -15.42 -3.59 6.88
N PRO A 312 -15.22 -2.30 6.54
CA PRO A 312 -15.37 -1.85 5.16
C PRO A 312 -14.41 -2.60 4.23
N ALA A 313 -14.94 -3.05 3.12
CA ALA A 313 -14.23 -3.87 2.12
C ALA A 313 -14.01 -3.12 0.79
N GLY A 314 -14.16 -1.80 0.81
CA GLY A 314 -14.08 -0.96 -0.38
C GLY A 314 -15.38 -0.90 -1.18
N PRO A 315 -15.43 -0.07 -2.22
CA PRO A 315 -16.57 0.03 -3.11
C PRO A 315 -16.71 -1.22 -3.99
N ALA A 316 -17.92 -1.45 -4.52
CA ALA A 316 -18.22 -2.62 -5.36
C ALA A 316 -17.53 -2.57 -6.74
N SER A 317 -17.10 -1.39 -7.17
CA SER A 317 -16.41 -1.18 -8.46
C SER A 317 -15.43 -0.01 -8.35
N SER A 318 -14.44 0.00 -9.23
CA SER A 318 -13.51 1.11 -9.35
C SER A 318 -14.12 2.27 -10.13
N PHE A 319 -13.82 3.49 -9.70
CA PHE A 319 -14.06 4.70 -10.48
C PHE A 319 -12.98 5.75 -10.19
N ASP A 320 -12.35 6.23 -11.25
CA ASP A 320 -11.43 7.36 -11.22
C ASP A 320 -11.87 8.40 -12.24
N PRO A 321 -12.33 9.60 -11.82
CA PRO A 321 -12.80 10.62 -12.75
C PRO A 321 -11.71 11.11 -13.72
N MET A 322 -10.42 10.93 -13.35
CA MET A 322 -9.30 11.29 -14.21
C MET A 322 -9.02 10.24 -15.28
N ASP A 323 -9.46 9.00 -15.06
CA ASP A 323 -9.25 7.87 -15.97
C ASP A 323 -10.37 6.84 -15.79
N PRO A 324 -11.58 7.16 -16.26
CA PRO A 324 -12.76 6.34 -15.99
C PRO A 324 -12.81 5.02 -16.78
N ALA A 325 -11.89 4.82 -17.72
CA ALA A 325 -11.81 3.62 -18.52
C ALA A 325 -11.11 2.45 -17.83
N VAL A 326 -10.34 2.71 -16.76
CA VAL A 326 -9.43 1.74 -16.16
C VAL A 326 -9.87 1.34 -14.75
N ILE A 327 -9.72 0.05 -14.43
CA ILE A 327 -9.97 -0.49 -13.09
C ILE A 327 -8.72 -0.23 -12.23
N LYS A 328 -8.93 0.48 -11.13
CA LYS A 328 -7.85 0.82 -10.19
C LYS A 328 -8.11 0.26 -8.79
N ARG A 329 -7.02 -0.13 -8.14
CA ARG A 329 -6.99 -0.56 -6.74
C ARG A 329 -6.29 0.48 -5.89
N VAL A 330 -6.60 0.48 -4.60
CA VAL A 330 -5.95 1.35 -3.63
C VAL A 330 -4.52 0.89 -3.36
N GLN A 331 -3.62 1.87 -3.22
CA GLN A 331 -2.26 1.69 -2.72
C GLN A 331 -2.02 2.59 -1.51
N ARG A 332 -1.21 2.14 -0.56
CA ARG A 332 -0.95 2.84 0.70
C ARG A 332 0.54 2.87 1.03
N GLY A 333 0.95 3.73 1.97
CA GLY A 333 2.27 3.74 2.59
C GLY A 333 3.31 4.67 1.96
N GLY A 334 3.16 5.02 0.70
CA GLY A 334 4.19 5.77 -0.03
C GLY A 334 5.36 4.88 -0.43
N SER A 335 6.41 5.47 -0.97
CA SER A 335 7.59 4.74 -1.41
C SER A 335 8.86 5.57 -1.26
N PHE A 336 10.00 4.96 -1.53
CA PHE A 336 11.30 5.63 -1.59
C PHE A 336 11.36 6.81 -2.59
N MET A 337 10.38 6.93 -3.48
CA MET A 337 10.24 8.07 -4.38
C MET A 337 9.39 9.21 -3.83
N CYS A 338 8.71 9.04 -2.71
CA CYS A 338 7.87 10.07 -2.15
C CYS A 338 8.68 11.17 -1.46
N SER A 339 8.35 12.42 -1.77
CA SER A 339 8.96 13.61 -1.18
C SER A 339 7.91 14.68 -0.92
N GLU A 340 8.23 15.69 -0.14
CA GLU A 340 7.36 16.87 0.05
C GLU A 340 7.08 17.62 -1.26
N GLN A 341 8.01 17.56 -2.21
CA GLN A 341 7.92 18.25 -3.49
C GLN A 341 7.04 17.52 -4.51
N TYR A 342 6.83 16.21 -4.33
CA TYR A 342 6.15 15.38 -5.33
C TYR A 342 4.93 14.68 -4.75
N CYS A 343 5.11 13.78 -3.82
CA CYS A 343 4.02 13.08 -3.17
C CYS A 343 4.30 12.89 -1.67
N ILE A 344 3.35 13.20 -0.81
CA ILE A 344 3.42 12.96 0.63
C ILE A 344 2.71 11.66 1.00
N GLY A 345 2.90 10.62 0.17
CA GLY A 345 2.24 9.32 0.28
C GLY A 345 2.58 8.53 1.53
N TYR A 346 3.69 8.88 2.18
CA TYR A 346 4.21 8.25 3.39
C TYR A 346 3.46 8.64 4.69
N ARG A 347 2.34 9.41 4.61
CA ARG A 347 1.44 9.67 5.73
C ARG A 347 0.50 8.49 5.93
N THR A 348 0.12 8.21 7.18
CA THR A 348 -0.75 7.07 7.50
C THR A 348 -2.12 7.10 6.82
N THR A 349 -2.62 8.29 6.47
CA THR A 349 -3.92 8.48 5.81
C THR A 349 -3.82 8.60 4.29
N ALA A 350 -2.62 8.82 3.74
CA ALA A 350 -2.44 9.05 2.31
C ALA A 350 -2.91 7.87 1.47
N ARG A 351 -3.67 8.19 0.43
CA ARG A 351 -4.19 7.25 -0.56
C ARG A 351 -3.48 7.43 -1.89
N MET A 352 -3.28 6.36 -2.60
CA MET A 352 -2.86 6.28 -3.98
C MET A 352 -3.72 5.26 -4.71
N LYS A 353 -3.64 5.24 -6.02
CA LYS A 353 -4.34 4.34 -6.91
C LYS A 353 -3.40 3.83 -7.99
N GLY A 354 -3.56 2.58 -8.35
CA GLY A 354 -2.84 1.94 -9.46
C GLY A 354 -3.78 1.06 -10.27
N GLU A 355 -3.47 0.87 -11.54
CA GLU A 355 -4.15 -0.10 -12.39
C GLU A 355 -3.94 -1.50 -11.84
N GLU A 356 -5.01 -2.32 -11.74
CA GLU A 356 -4.92 -3.60 -11.04
C GLU A 356 -4.01 -4.63 -11.72
N ASP A 357 -3.73 -4.48 -13.02
CA ASP A 357 -2.88 -5.38 -13.82
C ASP A 357 -1.51 -4.78 -14.16
N THR A 358 -1.14 -3.65 -13.54
CA THR A 358 0.14 -2.98 -13.79
C THR A 358 0.98 -2.90 -12.52
N GLY A 359 2.22 -3.39 -12.59
CA GLY A 359 3.23 -3.23 -11.55
C GLY A 359 4.14 -2.03 -11.84
N ALA A 360 4.87 -1.58 -10.83
CA ALA A 360 5.91 -0.57 -10.95
C ALA A 360 7.06 -0.86 -9.98
N PHE A 361 8.23 -0.29 -10.29
CA PHE A 361 9.48 -0.54 -9.52
C PHE A 361 9.45 -0.05 -8.07
N HIS A 362 8.39 0.62 -7.64
CA HIS A 362 8.19 1.17 -6.30
C HIS A 362 6.89 0.68 -5.64
N THR A 363 6.31 -0.42 -6.16
CA THR A 363 5.03 -0.98 -5.71
C THR A 363 5.18 -2.45 -5.37
N GLY A 364 4.85 -2.80 -4.14
CA GLY A 364 4.82 -4.13 -3.57
C GLY A 364 3.53 -4.38 -2.77
N PHE A 365 3.57 -5.22 -1.73
CA PHE A 365 2.42 -5.54 -0.89
C PHE A 365 2.82 -6.26 0.39
N ARG A 366 1.89 -6.29 1.37
CA ARG A 366 1.90 -7.21 2.52
C ARG A 366 0.57 -7.94 2.63
N CYS A 367 0.53 -9.03 3.40
CA CYS A 367 -0.67 -9.87 3.48
C CYS A 367 -1.32 -9.83 4.87
N VAL A 368 -2.61 -10.24 4.90
CA VAL A 368 -3.40 -10.46 6.11
C VAL A 368 -3.99 -11.86 6.15
N ILE A 369 -4.39 -12.31 7.35
CA ILE A 369 -5.28 -13.46 7.56
C ILE A 369 -6.44 -12.98 8.43
N ASN A 370 -7.64 -13.07 7.91
CA ASN A 370 -8.88 -12.74 8.62
C ASN A 370 -9.31 -13.94 9.49
N ALA A 371 -8.65 -14.12 10.63
CA ALA A 371 -8.94 -15.17 11.60
C ALA A 371 -8.79 -14.63 13.01
N ALA A 372 -9.60 -15.15 13.92
CA ALA A 372 -9.48 -14.87 15.35
C ALA A 372 -8.12 -15.35 15.89
N PHE A 373 -7.69 -14.76 16.98
CA PHE A 373 -6.53 -15.26 17.70
C PHE A 373 -6.88 -16.62 18.34
N GLU A 374 -6.12 -17.65 17.97
CA GLU A 374 -6.19 -18.97 18.59
C GLU A 374 -5.03 -19.05 19.60
N ASP A 375 -5.36 -19.24 20.89
CA ASP A 375 -4.35 -19.52 21.90
C ASP A 375 -3.71 -20.89 21.62
N ASP A 376 -2.42 -20.92 21.36
CA ASP A 376 -1.64 -22.17 21.12
C ASP A 376 -1.62 -23.13 22.32
N LEU A 377 -2.36 -22.83 23.40
CA LEU A 377 -2.33 -23.52 24.67
C LEU A 377 -3.24 -24.75 24.76
N THR A 378 -3.91 -25.17 23.67
CA THR A 378 -4.86 -26.29 23.74
C THR A 378 -4.35 -27.62 23.15
N SER A 379 -3.09 -27.71 22.72
CA SER A 379 -2.58 -28.96 22.11
C SER A 379 -1.97 -29.98 23.05
N ASP A 380 -1.85 -29.69 24.37
CA ASP A 380 -1.24 -30.61 25.37
C ASP A 380 -2.12 -30.91 26.59
N GLN A 381 -3.44 -31.00 26.42
CA GLN A 381 -4.27 -31.69 27.43
C GLN A 381 -4.51 -33.13 26.96
N PRO A 382 -3.99 -34.14 27.70
CA PRO A 382 -4.32 -35.53 27.38
C PRO A 382 -5.85 -35.73 27.57
N ARG A 383 -6.51 -36.20 26.53
CA ARG A 383 -7.90 -36.58 26.57
C ARG A 383 -8.11 -37.52 27.78
N ALA A 384 -8.84 -37.05 28.80
CA ALA A 384 -9.28 -37.87 29.88
C ALA A 384 -10.14 -39.01 29.30
N THR A 385 -9.59 -40.21 29.31
CA THR A 385 -10.34 -41.42 29.01
C THR A 385 -11.37 -41.65 30.13
N THR A 386 -12.61 -41.30 29.87
CA THR A 386 -13.74 -41.71 30.72
C THR A 386 -13.88 -43.23 30.63
N SER A 387 -13.32 -43.94 31.64
CA SER A 387 -13.56 -45.34 31.89
C SER A 387 -14.99 -45.46 32.41
N THR A 388 -15.92 -45.92 31.58
CA THR A 388 -17.25 -46.37 31.99
C THR A 388 -17.10 -47.73 32.67
N HIS A 389 -17.11 -47.73 34.00
CA HIS A 389 -17.36 -48.97 34.79
C HIS A 389 -18.80 -49.38 34.56
N GLN A 390 -18.99 -50.43 33.77
CA GLN A 390 -20.22 -51.20 33.77
C GLN A 390 -20.22 -52.09 35.00
N THR A 391 -21.08 -51.78 35.96
CA THR A 391 -21.43 -52.69 37.06
C THR A 391 -22.46 -53.74 36.56
N ASN A 392 -22.00 -54.96 36.36
CA ASN A 392 -22.85 -56.11 36.15
C ASN A 392 -23.49 -56.48 37.49
N THR A 393 -24.80 -56.27 37.66
CA THR A 393 -25.60 -56.91 38.70
C THR A 393 -26.20 -58.16 38.11
N ALA A 394 -25.63 -59.30 38.50
CA ALA A 394 -26.27 -60.61 38.34
C ALA A 394 -27.50 -60.69 39.24
N LYS A 395 -28.68 -61.07 38.71
CA LYS A 395 -29.80 -61.57 39.39
C LYS A 395 -29.80 -63.11 39.26
N ALA A 396 -29.73 -63.75 40.42
CA ALA A 396 -30.07 -65.15 40.56
C ALA A 396 -31.60 -65.26 40.62
N GLU A 397 -32.18 -66.09 39.83
CA GLU A 397 -33.18 -67.13 39.97
C GLU A 397 -33.60 -67.64 38.62
#